data_7dd4fcd471dcda08ac20c47cd70d0ab5
#
_entry.id   7dd4fcd471dcda08ac20c47cd70d0ab5
#
_cell.length_a   1.000
_cell.length_b   1.000
_cell.length_c   1.000
_cell.angle_alpha   90.00
_cell.angle_beta   90.00
_cell.angle_gamma   90.00
#
_symmetry.space_group_name_H-M   'P 1'
#
loop_
_entity.id
_entity.type
_entity.pdbx_description
1 polymer ?
#
loop_
_entity_poly.entity_id
_entity_poly.type
_entity_poly.pdbx_seq_one_letter_code
_entity_poly.pdbx_strand_id
1 'polypeptide(L)'
;KQQIYQLELDADSKQKMQEYEKHILEIQVQTKASEVAGKSLSIAKQSEMIEGIQKLLEKENDLETLKRNIKKTIKLNSINKKEWETFENNLYKSHEDFIKRLTFKYPKLSSKDIKLCIYLKMSLSSKEIAPLMNISYRGVELHRYRLRKKMSVNQEVNLSSFMNTI
;
A
#
# COMPACT_ATOMS: atom_id res chain seq x y z
N LYS A 1 -35.43 -41.55 0.38
CA LYS A 1 -35.00 -40.74 1.54
C LYS A 1 -33.51 -40.33 1.46
N GLN A 2 -32.58 -41.27 1.16
CA GLN A 2 -31.16 -40.97 1.03
C GLN A 2 -30.83 -39.96 -0.09
N GLN A 3 -31.46 -40.05 -1.24
CA GLN A 3 -31.27 -39.13 -2.36
C GLN A 3 -31.71 -37.67 -2.03
N ILE A 4 -32.82 -37.53 -1.31
CA ILE A 4 -33.29 -36.18 -0.90
C ILE A 4 -32.32 -35.55 0.08
N TYR A 5 -31.86 -36.31 1.07
CA TYR A 5 -30.87 -35.84 2.04
C TYR A 5 -29.52 -35.41 1.37
N GLN A 6 -29.09 -36.17 0.36
CA GLN A 6 -27.88 -35.81 -0.38
C GLN A 6 -28.05 -34.50 -1.18
N LEU A 7 -29.21 -34.32 -1.82
CA LEU A 7 -29.53 -33.08 -2.55
C LEU A 7 -29.63 -31.87 -1.62
N GLU A 8 -30.16 -32.02 -0.41
CA GLU A 8 -30.19 -30.94 0.59
C GLU A 8 -28.80 -30.58 1.08
N LEU A 9 -27.92 -31.56 1.31
CA LEU A 9 -26.54 -31.36 1.71
C LEU A 9 -25.71 -30.63 0.61
N ASP A 10 -25.92 -31.03 -0.64
CA ASP A 10 -25.25 -30.40 -1.79
C ASP A 10 -25.75 -28.97 -2.01
N ALA A 11 -27.05 -28.72 -1.79
CA ALA A 11 -27.61 -27.38 -1.88
C ALA A 11 -27.09 -26.45 -0.78
N ASP A 12 -27.00 -26.91 0.47
CA ASP A 12 -26.43 -26.15 1.60
C ASP A 12 -24.94 -25.85 1.38
N SER A 13 -24.17 -26.84 0.91
CA SER A 13 -22.77 -26.69 0.57
C SER A 13 -22.56 -25.66 -0.54
N LYS A 14 -23.41 -25.70 -1.58
CA LYS A 14 -23.36 -24.74 -2.68
C LYS A 14 -23.72 -23.32 -2.23
N GLN A 15 -24.72 -23.19 -1.38
CA GLN A 15 -25.12 -21.90 -0.82
C GLN A 15 -23.99 -21.29 0.02
N LYS A 16 -23.38 -22.08 0.92
CA LYS A 16 -22.22 -21.63 1.70
C LYS A 16 -21.06 -21.22 0.83
N MET A 17 -20.76 -21.95 -0.24
CA MET A 17 -19.71 -21.59 -1.19
C MET A 17 -19.99 -20.22 -1.84
N GLN A 18 -21.22 -19.97 -2.27
CA GLN A 18 -21.62 -18.69 -2.85
C GLN A 18 -21.53 -17.54 -1.85
N GLU A 19 -21.86 -17.75 -0.59
CA GLU A 19 -21.70 -16.76 0.48
C GLU A 19 -20.22 -16.43 0.72
N TYR A 20 -19.34 -17.44 0.73
CA TYR A 20 -17.88 -17.23 0.83
C TYR A 20 -17.33 -16.45 -0.37
N GLU A 21 -17.72 -16.83 -1.58
CA GLU A 21 -17.28 -16.13 -2.80
C GLU A 21 -17.73 -14.67 -2.80
N LYS A 22 -18.98 -14.41 -2.41
CA LYS A 22 -19.52 -13.05 -2.26
C LYS A 22 -18.71 -12.23 -1.24
N HIS A 23 -18.43 -12.81 -0.08
CA HIS A 23 -17.67 -12.15 0.96
C HIS A 23 -16.22 -11.84 0.52
N ILE A 24 -15.56 -12.77 -0.17
CA ILE A 24 -14.23 -12.54 -0.76
C ILE A 24 -14.29 -11.40 -1.76
N LEU A 25 -15.29 -11.36 -2.64
CA LEU A 25 -15.46 -10.31 -3.63
C LEU A 25 -15.69 -8.95 -2.98
N GLU A 26 -16.51 -8.87 -1.94
CA GLU A 26 -16.74 -7.64 -1.16
C GLU A 26 -15.43 -7.10 -0.55
N ILE A 27 -14.62 -7.97 0.06
CA ILE A 27 -13.30 -7.60 0.60
C ILE A 27 -12.38 -7.09 -0.52
N GLN A 28 -12.37 -7.76 -1.68
CA GLN A 28 -11.54 -7.34 -2.81
C GLN A 28 -11.96 -5.98 -3.36
N VAL A 29 -13.26 -5.74 -3.50
CA VAL A 29 -13.81 -4.44 -3.94
C VAL A 29 -13.44 -3.34 -2.94
N GLN A 30 -13.59 -3.58 -1.65
CA GLN A 30 -13.26 -2.60 -0.61
C GLN A 30 -11.77 -2.29 -0.58
N THR A 31 -10.92 -3.31 -0.76
CA THR A 31 -9.46 -3.13 -0.83
C THR A 31 -9.07 -2.31 -2.07
N LYS A 32 -9.66 -2.61 -3.22
CA LYS A 32 -9.43 -1.86 -4.47
C LYS A 32 -9.94 -0.42 -4.37
N ALA A 33 -11.10 -0.19 -3.79
CA ALA A 33 -11.62 1.15 -3.58
C ALA A 33 -10.70 2.00 -2.69
N SER A 34 -10.16 1.41 -1.61
CA SER A 34 -9.19 2.07 -0.73
C SER A 34 -7.87 2.39 -1.47
N GLU A 35 -7.37 1.47 -2.30
CA GLU A 35 -6.18 1.68 -3.13
C GLU A 35 -6.38 2.84 -4.12
N VAL A 36 -7.51 2.86 -4.84
CA VAL A 36 -7.84 3.92 -5.80
C VAL A 36 -7.99 5.27 -5.09
N ALA A 37 -8.66 5.32 -3.94
CA ALA A 37 -8.80 6.54 -3.16
C ALA A 37 -7.44 7.10 -2.71
N GLY A 38 -6.53 6.23 -2.24
CA GLY A 38 -5.16 6.63 -1.87
C GLY A 38 -4.35 7.18 -3.04
N LYS A 39 -4.43 6.52 -4.21
CA LYS A 39 -3.78 7.01 -5.44
C LYS A 39 -4.35 8.35 -5.91
N SER A 40 -5.66 8.50 -5.89
CA SER A 40 -6.34 9.74 -6.29
C SER A 40 -5.96 10.91 -5.40
N LEU A 41 -5.91 10.71 -4.09
CA LEU A 41 -5.47 11.73 -3.13
C LEU A 41 -4.01 12.14 -3.36
N SER A 42 -3.12 11.18 -3.63
CA SER A 42 -1.71 11.44 -3.95
C SER A 42 -1.58 12.29 -5.22
N ILE A 43 -2.31 11.96 -6.26
CA ILE A 43 -2.31 12.70 -7.55
C ILE A 43 -2.84 14.12 -7.34
N ALA A 44 -3.95 14.28 -6.61
CA ALA A 44 -4.52 15.60 -6.33
C ALA A 44 -3.52 16.51 -5.59
N LYS A 45 -2.83 15.99 -4.57
CA LYS A 45 -1.81 16.73 -3.83
C LYS A 45 -0.59 17.08 -4.68
N GLN A 46 -0.14 16.16 -5.56
CA GLN A 46 0.93 16.47 -6.49
C GLN A 46 0.55 17.58 -7.46
N SER A 47 -0.68 17.56 -7.98
CA SER A 47 -1.19 18.61 -8.88
C SER A 47 -1.26 19.96 -8.19
N GLU A 48 -1.76 20.02 -6.96
CA GLU A 48 -1.81 21.23 -6.15
C GLU A 48 -0.42 21.82 -5.87
N MET A 49 0.56 20.95 -5.55
CA MET A 49 1.95 21.35 -5.37
C MET A 49 2.56 21.94 -6.65
N ILE A 50 2.35 21.28 -7.80
CA ILE A 50 2.85 21.75 -9.09
C ILE A 50 2.24 23.10 -9.45
N GLU A 51 0.94 23.26 -9.29
CA GLU A 51 0.25 24.53 -9.53
C GLU A 51 0.77 25.64 -8.60
N GLY A 52 1.01 25.32 -7.33
CA GLY A 52 1.63 26.25 -6.38
C GLY A 52 3.04 26.70 -6.80
N ILE A 53 3.85 25.78 -7.30
CA ILE A 53 5.20 26.11 -7.81
C ILE A 53 5.11 26.94 -9.09
N GLN A 54 4.21 26.63 -10.02
CA GLN A 54 3.98 27.42 -11.25
C GLN A 54 3.60 28.86 -10.93
N LYS A 55 2.66 29.07 -10.01
CA LYS A 55 2.25 30.43 -9.56
C LYS A 55 3.41 31.21 -8.93
N LEU A 56 4.34 30.53 -8.24
CA LEU A 56 5.53 31.19 -7.68
C LEU A 56 6.52 31.59 -8.78
N LEU A 57 6.72 30.76 -9.79
CA LEU A 57 7.59 31.04 -10.93
C LEU A 57 7.11 32.23 -11.77
N GLU A 58 5.79 32.41 -11.86
CA GLU A 58 5.19 33.53 -12.62
C GLU A 58 5.26 34.89 -11.87
N LYS A 59 5.26 34.85 -10.53
CA LYS A 59 5.14 36.06 -9.70
C LYS A 59 6.46 36.58 -9.14
N GLU A 60 7.45 35.72 -9.00
CA GLU A 60 8.66 36.05 -8.24
C GLU A 60 9.84 36.31 -9.19
N ASN A 61 10.37 37.54 -9.18
CA ASN A 61 11.52 37.94 -10.00
C ASN A 61 12.87 37.79 -9.25
N ASP A 62 12.84 37.64 -7.90
CA ASP A 62 14.06 37.45 -7.11
C ASP A 62 14.37 35.96 -6.91
N LEU A 63 15.54 35.54 -7.39
CA LEU A 63 15.96 34.13 -7.38
C LEU A 63 16.08 33.53 -5.98
N GLU A 64 16.55 34.29 -4.99
CA GLU A 64 16.72 33.77 -3.63
C GLU A 64 15.35 33.66 -2.89
N THR A 65 14.47 34.61 -3.10
CA THR A 65 13.08 34.58 -2.59
C THR A 65 12.31 33.43 -3.25
N LEU A 66 12.47 33.24 -4.55
CA LEU A 66 11.88 32.14 -5.29
C LEU A 66 12.32 30.78 -4.75
N LYS A 67 13.63 30.57 -4.57
CA LYS A 67 14.17 29.31 -3.99
C LYS A 67 13.61 29.05 -2.59
N ARG A 68 13.52 30.09 -1.75
CA ARG A 68 12.97 29.98 -0.38
C ARG A 68 11.49 29.61 -0.40
N ASN A 69 10.70 30.25 -1.26
CA ASN A 69 9.27 30.02 -1.38
C ASN A 69 8.97 28.64 -1.97
N ILE A 70 9.70 28.18 -2.97
CA ILE A 70 9.60 26.81 -3.51
C ILE A 70 9.92 25.78 -2.43
N LYS A 71 11.02 25.95 -1.67
CA LYS A 71 11.35 25.04 -0.56
C LYS A 71 10.25 25.01 0.50
N LYS A 72 9.63 26.14 0.82
CA LYS A 72 8.50 26.23 1.76
C LYS A 72 7.26 25.51 1.22
N THR A 73 6.90 25.70 -0.05
CA THR A 73 5.78 25.03 -0.71
C THR A 73 5.96 23.50 -0.71
N ILE A 74 7.14 23.04 -1.08
CA ILE A 74 7.47 21.60 -1.03
C ILE A 74 7.34 21.06 0.40
N LYS A 75 7.82 21.81 1.40
CA LYS A 75 7.75 21.38 2.82
C LYS A 75 6.33 21.37 3.37
N LEU A 76 5.48 22.32 2.98
CA LEU A 76 4.08 22.39 3.41
C LEU A 76 3.21 21.32 2.75
N ASN A 77 3.50 20.97 1.50
CA ASN A 77 2.80 19.92 0.76
C ASN A 77 3.39 18.52 1.00
N SER A 78 4.50 18.42 1.73
CA SER A 78 4.89 17.12 2.29
C SER A 78 3.76 16.70 3.25
N ILE A 79 3.11 15.63 2.89
CA ILE A 79 1.90 14.99 3.44
C ILE A 79 1.61 15.41 4.88
N ASN A 80 0.44 16.00 5.13
CA ASN A 80 0.00 16.35 6.47
C ASN A 80 0.16 15.11 7.39
N LYS A 81 1.05 15.19 8.36
CA LYS A 81 1.46 14.08 9.22
C LYS A 81 0.26 13.32 9.79
N LYS A 82 -0.80 14.04 10.18
CA LYS A 82 -2.02 13.47 10.76
C LYS A 82 -2.83 12.65 9.74
N GLU A 83 -2.95 13.10 8.49
CA GLU A 83 -3.63 12.36 7.43
C GLU A 83 -2.85 11.11 7.05
N TRP A 84 -1.52 11.21 7.07
CA TRP A 84 -0.64 10.08 6.83
C TRP A 84 -0.75 9.03 7.94
N GLU A 85 -0.75 9.44 9.20
CA GLU A 85 -0.95 8.54 10.35
C GLU A 85 -2.32 7.83 10.27
N THR A 86 -3.36 8.56 9.87
CA THR A 86 -4.70 7.98 9.67
C THR A 86 -4.71 6.95 8.54
N PHE A 87 -4.07 7.28 7.41
CA PHE A 87 -3.91 6.35 6.29
C PHE A 87 -3.13 5.09 6.71
N GLU A 88 -2.00 5.25 7.41
CA GLU A 88 -1.23 4.12 7.91
C GLU A 88 -2.04 3.25 8.86
N ASN A 89 -2.76 3.83 9.80
CA ASN A 89 -3.60 3.09 10.74
C ASN A 89 -4.68 2.27 10.03
N ASN A 90 -5.32 2.84 9.02
CA ASN A 90 -6.31 2.14 8.20
C ASN A 90 -5.67 1.03 7.38
N LEU A 91 -4.49 1.27 6.82
CA LEU A 91 -3.72 0.28 6.07
C LEU A 91 -3.35 -0.92 6.95
N TYR A 92 -2.88 -0.67 8.18
CA TYR A 92 -2.54 -1.73 9.13
C TYR A 92 -3.77 -2.53 9.55
N LYS A 93 -4.91 -1.87 9.83
CA LYS A 93 -6.17 -2.55 10.14
C LYS A 93 -6.65 -3.43 9.00
N SER A 94 -6.62 -2.94 7.76
CA SER A 94 -7.05 -3.70 6.58
C SER A 94 -6.18 -4.93 6.29
N HIS A 95 -4.96 -4.98 6.82
CA HIS A 95 -4.00 -6.06 6.59
C HIS A 95 -3.60 -6.79 7.89
N GLU A 96 -4.42 -6.69 8.94
CA GLU A 96 -4.09 -7.21 10.27
C GLU A 96 -3.77 -8.71 10.26
N ASP A 97 -4.58 -9.53 9.59
CA ASP A 97 -4.36 -10.98 9.51
C ASP A 97 -3.09 -11.33 8.73
N PHE A 98 -2.81 -10.61 7.65
CA PHE A 98 -1.55 -10.75 6.93
C PHE A 98 -0.35 -10.41 7.81
N ILE A 99 -0.43 -9.31 8.57
CA ILE A 99 0.63 -8.89 9.50
C ILE A 99 0.87 -9.94 10.58
N LYS A 100 -0.19 -10.50 11.16
CA LYS A 100 -0.09 -11.58 12.15
C LYS A 100 0.63 -12.81 11.58
N ARG A 101 0.24 -13.28 10.40
CA ARG A 101 0.90 -14.42 9.73
C ARG A 101 2.35 -14.10 9.38
N LEU A 102 2.60 -12.91 8.84
CA LEU A 102 3.93 -12.45 8.47
C LEU A 102 4.89 -12.39 9.67
N THR A 103 4.47 -11.78 10.77
CA THR A 103 5.29 -11.62 11.98
C THR A 103 5.50 -12.95 12.70
N PHE A 104 4.51 -13.84 12.68
CA PHE A 104 4.65 -15.18 13.20
C PHE A 104 5.71 -15.99 12.42
N LYS A 105 5.65 -15.91 11.07
CA LYS A 105 6.58 -16.64 10.20
C LYS A 105 7.98 -16.03 10.15
N TYR A 106 8.07 -14.71 10.30
CA TYR A 106 9.32 -13.95 10.18
C TYR A 106 9.50 -12.95 11.34
N PRO A 107 9.78 -13.43 12.55
CA PRO A 107 9.82 -12.58 13.76
C PRO A 107 10.96 -11.53 13.78
N LYS A 108 11.93 -11.64 12.88
CA LYS A 108 13.07 -10.70 12.75
C LYS A 108 12.77 -9.47 11.87
N LEU A 109 11.54 -9.35 11.34
CA LEU A 109 11.16 -8.20 10.55
C LEU A 109 10.93 -6.97 11.42
N SER A 110 11.53 -5.84 11.02
CA SER A 110 11.28 -4.55 11.65
C SER A 110 9.94 -3.95 11.18
N SER A 111 9.43 -2.93 11.86
CA SER A 111 8.23 -2.20 11.44
C SER A 111 8.36 -1.63 10.02
N LYS A 112 9.56 -1.20 9.61
CA LYS A 112 9.83 -0.76 8.24
C LYS A 112 9.75 -1.91 7.23
N ASP A 113 10.22 -3.10 7.60
CA ASP A 113 10.11 -4.30 6.75
C ASP A 113 8.64 -4.70 6.57
N ILE A 114 7.85 -4.69 7.66
CA ILE A 114 6.40 -4.99 7.63
C ILE A 114 5.68 -4.00 6.72
N LYS A 115 5.97 -2.71 6.84
CA LYS A 115 5.41 -1.67 5.98
C LYS A 115 5.71 -1.93 4.50
N LEU A 116 6.96 -2.26 4.18
CA LEU A 116 7.33 -2.65 2.82
C LEU A 116 6.57 -3.89 2.34
N CYS A 117 6.40 -4.91 3.19
CA CYS A 117 5.63 -6.12 2.86
C CYS A 117 4.16 -5.81 2.53
N ILE A 118 3.52 -4.89 3.27
CA ILE A 118 2.14 -4.45 2.99
C ILE A 118 2.07 -3.79 1.61
N TYR A 119 2.97 -2.87 1.30
CA TYR A 119 3.00 -2.21 -0.01
C TYR A 119 3.27 -3.19 -1.16
N LEU A 120 4.13 -4.19 -0.94
CA LEU A 120 4.38 -5.25 -1.91
C LEU A 120 3.15 -6.15 -2.11
N LYS A 121 2.40 -6.44 -1.04
CA LYS A 121 1.12 -7.18 -1.12
C LYS A 121 0.07 -6.41 -1.92
N MET A 122 0.08 -5.08 -1.83
CA MET A 122 -0.74 -4.20 -2.66
C MET A 122 -0.24 -4.08 -4.12
N SER A 123 0.79 -4.85 -4.48
CA SER A 123 1.41 -4.85 -5.82
C SER A 123 1.96 -3.49 -6.25
N LEU A 124 2.35 -2.63 -5.30
CA LEU A 124 2.95 -1.34 -5.61
C LEU A 124 4.38 -1.52 -6.15
N SER A 125 4.70 -0.74 -7.17
CA SER A 125 6.05 -0.66 -7.73
C SER A 125 7.00 0.10 -6.79
N SER A 126 8.30 -0.09 -6.95
CA SER A 126 9.30 0.64 -6.16
C SER A 126 9.25 2.16 -6.35
N LYS A 127 8.77 2.63 -7.51
CA LYS A 127 8.55 4.07 -7.75
C LYS A 127 7.38 4.61 -6.93
N GLU A 128 6.31 3.83 -6.76
CA GLU A 128 5.15 4.19 -5.93
C GLU A 128 5.46 4.07 -4.43
N ILE A 129 6.26 3.08 -4.04
CA ILE A 129 6.65 2.85 -2.63
C ILE A 129 7.62 3.95 -2.14
N ALA A 130 8.51 4.46 -2.98
CA ALA A 130 9.51 5.44 -2.61
C ALA A 130 8.94 6.66 -1.86
N PRO A 131 7.94 7.38 -2.40
CA PRO A 131 7.33 8.51 -1.69
C PRO A 131 6.55 8.07 -0.43
N LEU A 132 5.93 6.89 -0.43
CA LEU A 132 5.18 6.38 0.71
C LEU A 132 6.07 6.03 1.91
N MET A 133 7.30 5.63 1.67
CA MET A 133 8.30 5.36 2.70
C MET A 133 9.24 6.54 2.97
N ASN A 134 9.06 7.66 2.23
CA ASN A 134 9.93 8.83 2.29
C ASN A 134 11.42 8.50 2.07
N ILE A 135 11.70 7.65 1.08
CA ILE A 135 13.04 7.25 0.67
C ILE A 135 13.18 7.31 -0.86
N SER A 136 14.40 7.29 -1.37
CA SER A 136 14.63 7.25 -2.81
C SER A 136 14.21 5.89 -3.41
N TYR A 137 13.96 5.85 -4.73
CA TYR A 137 13.78 4.61 -5.49
C TYR A 137 14.88 3.58 -5.18
N ARG A 138 16.15 4.04 -5.20
CA ARG A 138 17.32 3.20 -4.90
C ARG A 138 17.28 2.68 -3.46
N GLY A 139 16.76 3.48 -2.53
CA GLY A 139 16.52 3.08 -1.14
C GLY A 139 15.49 1.96 -1.02
N VAL A 140 14.41 2.01 -1.81
CA VAL A 140 13.40 0.93 -1.85
C VAL A 140 14.02 -0.36 -2.40
N GLU A 141 14.78 -0.29 -3.51
CA GLU A 141 15.43 -1.48 -4.09
C GLU A 141 16.42 -2.13 -3.11
N LEU A 142 17.20 -1.33 -2.40
CA LEU A 142 18.09 -1.84 -1.36
C LEU A 142 17.31 -2.47 -0.20
N HIS A 143 16.18 -1.88 0.17
CA HIS A 143 15.31 -2.42 1.22
C HIS A 143 14.66 -3.76 0.78
N ARG A 144 14.20 -3.86 -0.46
CA ARG A 144 13.70 -5.12 -1.07
C ARG A 144 14.78 -6.21 -1.06
N TYR A 145 16.01 -5.87 -1.41
CA TYR A 145 17.13 -6.82 -1.37
C TYR A 145 17.38 -7.33 0.06
N ARG A 146 17.42 -6.43 1.06
CA ARG A 146 17.59 -6.81 2.46
C ARG A 146 16.42 -7.64 3.00
N LEU A 147 15.19 -7.30 2.59
CA LEU A 147 14.00 -8.04 2.94
C LEU A 147 14.05 -9.48 2.42
N ARG A 148 14.46 -9.68 1.16
CA ARG A 148 14.68 -11.02 0.59
C ARG A 148 15.64 -11.85 1.44
N LYS A 149 16.76 -11.27 1.87
CA LYS A 149 17.71 -11.96 2.75
C LYS A 149 17.11 -12.34 4.09
N LYS A 150 16.36 -11.44 4.73
CA LYS A 150 15.70 -11.71 6.01
C LYS A 150 14.65 -12.81 5.93
N MET A 151 13.97 -12.93 4.79
CA MET A 151 12.91 -13.91 4.55
C MET A 151 13.40 -15.17 3.82
N SER A 152 14.69 -15.24 3.48
CA SER A 152 15.28 -16.34 2.69
C SER A 152 14.57 -16.60 1.35
N VAL A 153 14.15 -15.51 0.68
CA VAL A 153 13.47 -15.57 -0.62
C VAL A 153 14.48 -15.41 -1.75
N ASN A 154 14.47 -16.34 -2.72
CA ASN A 154 15.35 -16.30 -3.89
C ASN A 154 15.09 -15.03 -4.74
N GLN A 155 16.13 -14.55 -5.44
CA GLN A 155 16.05 -13.36 -6.30
C GLN A 155 15.11 -13.55 -7.50
N GLU A 156 14.98 -14.76 -7.99
CA GLU A 156 14.11 -15.11 -9.13
C GLU A 156 12.61 -15.05 -8.78
N VAL A 157 12.26 -15.15 -7.51
CA VAL A 157 10.85 -15.11 -7.06
C VAL A 157 10.36 -13.66 -7.05
N ASN A 158 9.23 -13.38 -7.68
CA ASN A 158 8.59 -12.07 -7.57
C ASN A 158 8.14 -11.81 -6.13
N LEU A 159 8.67 -10.75 -5.51
CA LEU A 159 8.43 -10.48 -4.08
C LEU A 159 6.97 -10.11 -3.80
N SER A 160 6.29 -9.39 -4.71
CA SER A 160 4.87 -9.06 -4.55
C SER A 160 4.00 -10.32 -4.64
N SER A 161 4.27 -11.20 -5.60
CA SER A 161 3.59 -12.49 -5.71
C SER A 161 3.82 -13.35 -4.47
N PHE A 162 5.05 -13.36 -3.94
CA PHE A 162 5.38 -14.07 -2.71
C PHE A 162 4.58 -13.54 -1.49
N MET A 163 4.37 -12.22 -1.39
CA MET A 163 3.54 -11.64 -0.31
C MET A 163 2.08 -12.11 -0.38
N ASN A 164 1.58 -12.45 -1.55
CA ASN A 164 0.22 -12.97 -1.72
C ASN A 164 0.06 -14.44 -1.29
N THR A 165 1.17 -15.17 -1.11
CA THR A 165 1.15 -16.56 -0.60
C THR A 165 1.21 -16.63 0.94
N ILE A 166 1.42 -15.50 1.61
CA ILE A 166 1.42 -15.37 3.06
C ILE A 166 0.04 -14.95 3.54
#